data_c7bb0d4052c578c000d8a0d4a704422d
#
_entry.id   c7bb0d4052c578c000d8a0d4a704422d
#
_cell.length_a   1.000
_cell.length_b   1.000
_cell.length_c   1.000
_cell.angle_alpha   90.00
_cell.angle_beta   90.00
_cell.angle_gamma   90.00
#
_symmetry.space_group_name_H-M   'P 1'
#
loop_
_entity.id
_entity.type
_entity.pdbx_description
1 polymer ?
#
loop_
_entity_poly.entity_id
_entity_poly.type
_entity_poly.pdbx_seq_one_letter_code
_entity_poly.pdbx_strand_id
1 'polypeptide(L)'
;MTLLAPRWLTLSALLALGATTSIGCAPPTDEEAGEEGSSTDDITQIDHTKVKRQSIGNCWIYASASWVEALNKRSTGVEANVSESYWTYWHWFEQLANGRSMTEISTGGSYGTIAGLIDRYGLMLEADFVAAESEAEMSNRQSAALAAINESLKTGALKDPAVRRNRAKVRAELDKAWGLDRTVVGRLDAVFGTGVTKTLDRSYVRNRPNNSIIRARDFDAAIYDFTTNTVKKVKLQDALGTGSYWSRSGPLAFQEVNYPSSAAARRKFQIAVQKSLHASVPVIISWKVDFNALSQSSQFSKEELDRRGPGRQGGHMTVMDDYQVKLSDGRVLKAGEPATADLLTRALDTRATVEFFRVKNSWGAIRPDRWSDAAKPGYHDLLMSYLNGPIKECVERDGHSDPTNCPGSVTPWWDAVLPAGLGNDIGF
;
A
#
# COMPACT_ATOMS: atom_id res chain seq x y z
N MET A 1 33.42 -40.35 -39.82
CA MET A 1 34.77 -40.05 -39.37
C MET A 1 34.66 -39.02 -38.28
N THR A 2 34.96 -39.12 -37.06
CA THR A 2 35.61 -40.12 -36.21
C THR A 2 35.09 -39.87 -34.79
N LEU A 3 34.68 -40.94 -34.13
CA LEU A 3 34.37 -41.06 -32.69
C LEU A 3 35.54 -40.64 -31.80
N LEU A 4 35.28 -40.18 -30.60
CA LEU A 4 35.89 -40.68 -29.37
C LEU A 4 35.25 -40.06 -28.11
N ALA A 5 34.64 -40.91 -27.29
CA ALA A 5 34.29 -40.77 -25.88
C ALA A 5 35.35 -41.53 -25.06
N PRO A 6 35.17 -41.76 -23.75
CA PRO A 6 35.17 -40.91 -22.55
C PRO A 6 36.29 -41.35 -21.57
N ARG A 7 36.47 -40.65 -20.45
CA ARG A 7 37.28 -41.22 -19.33
C ARG A 7 36.65 -40.87 -17.96
N TRP A 8 36.26 -41.93 -17.26
CA TRP A 8 35.97 -42.06 -15.86
C TRP A 8 37.24 -42.17 -15.01
N LEU A 9 37.27 -41.67 -13.80
CA LEU A 9 38.11 -42.12 -12.67
C LEU A 9 37.46 -41.59 -11.40
N THR A 10 36.72 -42.35 -10.64
CA THR A 10 36.94 -43.22 -9.43
C THR A 10 37.58 -42.52 -8.24
N LEU A 11 36.79 -42.38 -7.22
CA LEU A 11 36.79 -42.87 -5.83
C LEU A 11 38.11 -42.82 -5.04
N SER A 12 38.06 -42.19 -3.85
CA SER A 12 38.62 -42.79 -2.63
C SER A 12 38.00 -42.16 -1.39
N ALA A 13 37.38 -43.02 -0.59
CA ALA A 13 36.94 -42.78 0.77
C ALA A 13 38.11 -42.97 1.76
N LEU A 14 38.13 -42.18 2.80
CA LEU A 14 38.91 -42.51 4.01
C LEU A 14 38.07 -42.27 5.25
N LEU A 15 37.73 -43.38 5.91
CA LEU A 15 37.26 -43.47 7.30
C LEU A 15 38.46 -43.30 8.25
N ALA A 16 38.26 -42.60 9.36
CA ALA A 16 39.05 -42.77 10.56
C ALA A 16 38.14 -42.68 11.78
N LEU A 17 38.10 -43.79 12.55
CA LEU A 17 37.45 -43.99 13.82
C LEU A 17 38.31 -43.51 15.00
N GLY A 18 37.63 -43.17 16.09
CA GLY A 18 38.09 -43.38 17.48
C GLY A 18 38.48 -42.09 18.21
N ALA A 19 37.91 -41.77 19.34
CA ALA A 19 37.89 -42.44 20.60
C ALA A 19 37.01 -41.67 21.62
N THR A 20 36.29 -42.38 22.40
CA THR A 20 35.52 -41.99 23.57
C THR A 20 36.43 -41.72 24.78
N THR A 21 36.17 -40.62 25.52
CA THR A 21 36.47 -40.61 26.98
C THR A 21 35.37 -39.89 27.74
N SER A 22 35.03 -40.45 28.83
CA SER A 22 33.91 -40.25 29.70
C SER A 22 34.18 -39.29 30.88
N ILE A 23 33.09 -38.63 31.33
CA ILE A 23 32.68 -38.35 32.71
C ILE A 23 33.45 -37.27 33.49
N GLY A 24 32.66 -36.28 33.90
CA GLY A 24 32.96 -35.40 35.04
C GLY A 24 31.76 -34.47 35.32
N CYS A 25 30.87 -34.94 36.23
CA CYS A 25 29.86 -34.05 36.84
C CYS A 25 30.53 -33.13 37.83
N ALA A 26 30.28 -31.81 37.70
CA ALA A 26 30.45 -30.83 38.76
C ALA A 26 29.13 -30.05 38.93
N PRO A 27 28.73 -29.66 40.15
CA PRO A 27 27.46 -29.03 40.44
C PRO A 27 27.41 -27.59 39.99
N PRO A 28 26.20 -27.02 39.76
CA PRO A 28 26.05 -25.65 39.30
C PRO A 28 26.35 -24.66 40.41
N THR A 29 27.18 -23.67 40.15
CA THR A 29 27.30 -22.47 40.95
C THR A 29 26.31 -21.45 40.37
N ASP A 30 25.34 -21.05 41.18
CA ASP A 30 24.48 -19.90 40.95
C ASP A 30 25.34 -18.64 40.88
N GLU A 31 25.22 -17.94 39.76
CA GLU A 31 25.34 -16.49 39.56
C GLU A 31 25.47 -16.23 38.05
N GLU A 32 24.37 -16.33 37.29
CA GLU A 32 24.22 -15.61 36.06
C GLU A 32 23.30 -14.42 36.34
N ALA A 33 23.94 -13.27 36.56
CA ALA A 33 23.30 -11.98 36.38
C ALA A 33 22.78 -11.91 34.96
N GLY A 34 21.47 -11.79 34.80
CA GLY A 34 20.82 -11.68 33.50
C GLY A 34 21.40 -10.51 32.74
N GLU A 35 22.11 -10.77 31.67
CA GLU A 35 22.25 -9.79 30.60
C GLU A 35 20.84 -9.50 30.09
N GLU A 36 20.30 -8.33 30.44
CA GLU A 36 19.19 -7.74 29.72
C GLU A 36 19.63 -7.62 28.27
N GLY A 37 19.25 -8.57 27.45
CA GLY A 37 19.44 -8.50 26.02
C GLY A 37 18.72 -7.27 25.50
N SER A 38 19.47 -6.20 25.21
CA SER A 38 18.94 -5.07 24.47
C SER A 38 18.64 -5.56 23.05
N SER A 39 17.40 -5.95 22.79
CA SER A 39 16.94 -6.13 21.41
C SER A 39 17.06 -4.78 20.73
N THR A 40 17.96 -4.66 19.75
CA THR A 40 18.01 -3.53 18.84
C THR A 40 16.97 -3.80 17.77
N ASP A 41 15.81 -3.18 17.89
CA ASP A 41 14.79 -3.23 16.86
C ASP A 41 15.05 -2.06 15.88
N ASP A 42 14.84 -2.31 14.58
CA ASP A 42 14.78 -1.23 13.60
C ASP A 42 13.70 -0.22 14.02
N ILE A 43 13.84 1.06 13.62
CA ILE A 43 12.83 2.08 13.95
C ILE A 43 11.46 1.60 13.51
N THR A 44 11.39 0.93 12.35
CA THR A 44 10.19 0.25 11.88
C THR A 44 10.57 -1.11 11.28
N GLN A 45 9.69 -2.08 11.43
CA GLN A 45 9.86 -3.43 10.89
C GLN A 45 8.70 -3.77 9.93
N ILE A 46 8.33 -2.84 9.07
CA ILE A 46 7.29 -3.07 8.09
C ILE A 46 7.89 -3.84 6.91
N ASP A 47 7.51 -5.11 6.78
CA ASP A 47 7.96 -5.96 5.70
C ASP A 47 7.01 -5.80 4.49
N HIS A 48 7.27 -4.78 3.67
CA HIS A 48 6.52 -4.54 2.45
C HIS A 48 6.82 -5.58 1.36
N THR A 49 5.83 -5.77 0.50
CA THR A 49 5.99 -6.50 -0.77
C THR A 49 6.77 -5.69 -1.79
N LYS A 50 7.04 -6.27 -2.96
CA LYS A 50 7.77 -5.61 -4.06
C LYS A 50 7.14 -4.25 -4.43
N VAL A 51 7.98 -3.31 -4.85
CA VAL A 51 7.52 -2.04 -5.42
C VAL A 51 6.86 -2.30 -6.76
N LYS A 52 5.71 -1.66 -6.98
CA LYS A 52 4.96 -1.72 -8.23
C LYS A 52 4.85 -0.34 -8.88
N ARG A 53 4.49 -0.32 -10.17
CA ARG A 53 4.34 0.90 -10.94
C ARG A 53 2.92 1.03 -11.49
N GLN A 54 2.21 2.06 -11.07
CA GLN A 54 0.93 2.43 -11.67
C GLN A 54 1.11 2.92 -13.11
N SER A 55 0.24 2.51 -14.01
CA SER A 55 0.21 3.01 -15.39
C SER A 55 -0.84 4.11 -15.62
N ILE A 56 -1.71 4.32 -14.65
CA ILE A 56 -2.81 5.29 -14.64
C ILE A 56 -2.91 5.99 -13.28
N GLY A 57 -3.83 6.95 -13.10
CA GLY A 57 -3.99 7.73 -11.86
C GLY A 57 -4.70 7.00 -10.71
N ASN A 58 -4.36 5.74 -10.44
CA ASN A 58 -4.98 4.91 -9.39
C ASN A 58 -4.06 4.59 -8.20
N CYS A 59 -3.22 5.54 -7.80
CA CYS A 59 -2.27 5.41 -6.68
C CYS A 59 -2.92 4.89 -5.39
N TRP A 60 -4.17 5.29 -5.11
CA TRP A 60 -4.92 4.85 -3.94
C TRP A 60 -5.17 3.34 -3.89
N ILE A 61 -5.30 2.68 -5.03
CA ILE A 61 -5.41 1.22 -5.12
C ILE A 61 -4.06 0.57 -4.79
N TYR A 62 -2.95 1.10 -5.33
CA TYR A 62 -1.60 0.58 -5.08
C TYR A 62 -1.16 0.76 -3.62
N ALA A 63 -1.45 1.92 -3.02
CA ALA A 63 -1.21 2.15 -1.59
C ALA A 63 -2.00 1.18 -0.73
N SER A 64 -3.28 0.97 -1.05
CA SER A 64 -4.14 0.04 -0.32
C SER A 64 -3.74 -1.42 -0.52
N ALA A 65 -3.28 -1.82 -1.72
CA ALA A 65 -2.75 -3.15 -1.98
C ALA A 65 -1.50 -3.40 -1.14
N SER A 66 -0.54 -2.47 -1.13
CA SER A 66 0.67 -2.56 -0.31
C SER A 66 0.35 -2.66 1.19
N TRP A 67 -0.67 -1.93 1.67
CA TRP A 67 -1.15 -2.01 3.04
C TRP A 67 -1.76 -3.37 3.36
N VAL A 68 -2.67 -3.89 2.52
CA VAL A 68 -3.29 -5.21 2.67
C VAL A 68 -2.25 -6.32 2.65
N GLU A 69 -1.31 -6.25 1.72
CA GLU A 69 -0.24 -7.23 1.54
C GLU A 69 0.71 -7.27 2.75
N ALA A 70 1.09 -6.10 3.29
CA ALA A 70 1.95 -6.03 4.49
C ALA A 70 1.24 -6.60 5.74
N LEU A 71 -0.04 -6.29 5.94
CA LEU A 71 -0.83 -6.88 7.03
C LEU A 71 -0.96 -8.41 6.90
N ASN A 72 -1.12 -8.91 5.67
CA ASN A 72 -1.20 -10.35 5.40
C ASN A 72 0.16 -11.04 5.63
N LYS A 73 1.23 -10.48 5.07
CA LYS A 73 2.59 -11.02 5.23
C LYS A 73 2.98 -11.11 6.69
N ARG A 74 2.66 -10.10 7.49
CA ARG A 74 2.86 -10.11 8.93
C ARG A 74 2.07 -11.23 9.64
N SER A 75 0.88 -11.58 9.15
CA SER A 75 0.04 -12.65 9.72
C SER A 75 0.51 -14.04 9.34
N THR A 76 0.90 -14.22 8.09
CA THR A 76 1.11 -15.53 7.45
C THR A 76 2.59 -15.87 7.23
N GLY A 77 3.46 -14.86 7.17
CA GLY A 77 4.86 -15.01 6.74
C GLY A 77 5.03 -15.18 5.22
N VAL A 78 3.94 -15.10 4.44
CA VAL A 78 3.93 -15.33 2.99
C VAL A 78 3.50 -14.07 2.25
N GLU A 79 4.18 -13.73 1.16
CA GLU A 79 3.77 -12.63 0.30
C GLU A 79 2.51 -12.99 -0.49
N ALA A 80 1.51 -12.13 -0.41
CA ALA A 80 0.37 -12.14 -1.29
C ALA A 80 0.55 -11.01 -2.32
N ASN A 81 0.37 -11.30 -3.60
CA ASN A 81 0.34 -10.29 -4.67
C ASN A 81 -1.13 -10.01 -5.01
N VAL A 82 -1.75 -9.05 -4.30
CA VAL A 82 -3.14 -8.69 -4.49
C VAL A 82 -3.30 -7.88 -5.79
N SER A 83 -4.34 -8.20 -6.57
CA SER A 83 -4.57 -7.57 -7.87
C SER A 83 -5.12 -6.15 -7.76
N GLU A 84 -4.30 -5.16 -8.06
CA GLU A 84 -4.74 -3.78 -8.27
C GLU A 84 -5.65 -3.68 -9.51
N SER A 85 -5.40 -4.52 -10.51
CA SER A 85 -6.20 -4.60 -11.73
C SER A 85 -7.62 -5.07 -11.44
N TYR A 86 -7.82 -6.02 -10.54
CA TYR A 86 -9.14 -6.49 -10.09
C TYR A 86 -9.97 -5.38 -9.45
N TRP A 87 -9.39 -4.62 -8.53
CA TRP A 87 -10.10 -3.52 -7.88
C TRP A 87 -10.32 -2.34 -8.84
N THR A 88 -9.38 -2.06 -9.76
CA THR A 88 -9.56 -1.06 -10.81
C THR A 88 -10.74 -1.42 -11.72
N TYR A 89 -10.85 -2.69 -12.11
CA TYR A 89 -11.97 -3.21 -12.90
C TYR A 89 -13.33 -2.96 -12.22
N TRP A 90 -13.45 -3.29 -10.93
CA TRP A 90 -14.70 -3.09 -10.19
C TRP A 90 -15.00 -1.62 -9.90
N HIS A 91 -13.99 -0.81 -9.68
CA HIS A 91 -14.17 0.65 -9.56
C HIS A 91 -14.77 1.25 -10.83
N TRP A 92 -14.30 0.84 -11.99
CA TRP A 92 -14.87 1.30 -13.27
C TRP A 92 -16.25 0.74 -13.52
N PHE A 93 -16.49 -0.52 -13.15
CA PHE A 93 -17.82 -1.11 -13.24
C PHE A 93 -18.87 -0.29 -12.46
N GLU A 94 -18.56 0.11 -11.23
CA GLU A 94 -19.47 0.91 -10.42
C GLU A 94 -19.72 2.30 -11.02
N GLN A 95 -18.74 2.91 -11.63
CA GLN A 95 -18.91 4.20 -12.33
C GLN A 95 -19.83 4.05 -13.55
N LEU A 96 -19.60 3.03 -14.37
CA LEU A 96 -20.33 2.80 -15.61
C LEU A 96 -21.76 2.35 -15.34
N ALA A 97 -21.94 1.42 -14.42
CA ALA A 97 -23.22 0.75 -14.16
C ALA A 97 -24.25 1.60 -13.39
N ASN A 98 -23.88 2.82 -12.95
CA ASN A 98 -24.80 3.75 -12.31
C ASN A 98 -25.68 4.53 -13.32
N GLY A 99 -25.42 4.39 -14.62
CA GLY A 99 -26.16 5.02 -15.70
C GLY A 99 -26.01 6.54 -15.84
N ARG A 100 -25.13 7.17 -15.04
CA ARG A 100 -24.90 8.62 -15.10
C ARG A 100 -24.22 9.02 -16.43
N SER A 101 -24.47 10.24 -16.86
CA SER A 101 -23.77 10.79 -18.02
C SER A 101 -22.29 10.97 -17.67
N MET A 102 -21.43 10.43 -18.51
CA MET A 102 -19.99 10.55 -18.38
C MET A 102 -19.32 10.38 -19.76
N THR A 103 -18.20 11.03 -19.95
CA THR A 103 -17.40 10.99 -21.19
C THR A 103 -16.08 10.25 -21.00
N GLU A 104 -15.68 10.04 -19.74
CA GLU A 104 -14.47 9.31 -19.36
C GLU A 104 -14.57 8.74 -17.95
N ILE A 105 -13.73 7.76 -17.66
CA ILE A 105 -13.59 7.13 -16.35
C ILE A 105 -12.72 8.00 -15.45
N SER A 106 -13.17 8.20 -14.21
CA SER A 106 -12.30 8.71 -13.14
C SER A 106 -11.40 7.57 -12.63
N THR A 107 -10.11 7.84 -12.55
CA THR A 107 -9.13 6.91 -11.98
C THR A 107 -8.87 7.15 -10.48
N GLY A 108 -9.28 8.30 -9.95
CA GLY A 108 -9.12 8.69 -8.55
C GLY A 108 -10.06 7.95 -7.59
N GLY A 109 -9.67 7.92 -6.32
CA GLY A 109 -10.45 7.36 -5.22
C GLY A 109 -9.77 7.61 -3.87
N SER A 110 -10.29 6.97 -2.81
CA SER A 110 -9.82 7.12 -1.42
C SER A 110 -9.80 5.77 -0.71
N TYR A 111 -9.30 5.76 0.53
CA TYR A 111 -9.37 4.56 1.38
C TYR A 111 -10.83 4.06 1.56
N GLY A 112 -11.77 4.96 1.77
CA GLY A 112 -13.19 4.57 1.87
C GLY A 112 -13.72 3.91 0.59
N THR A 113 -13.24 4.34 -0.60
CA THR A 113 -13.58 3.71 -1.88
C THR A 113 -13.11 2.27 -1.94
N ILE A 114 -11.83 2.03 -1.63
CA ILE A 114 -11.27 0.67 -1.71
C ILE A 114 -11.87 -0.25 -0.66
N ALA A 115 -12.08 0.23 0.56
CA ALA A 115 -12.75 -0.55 1.60
C ALA A 115 -14.14 -1.01 1.18
N GLY A 116 -14.91 -0.13 0.53
CA GLY A 116 -16.22 -0.48 -0.04
C GLY A 116 -16.15 -1.47 -1.22
N LEU A 117 -15.11 -1.39 -2.04
CA LEU A 117 -14.88 -2.37 -3.12
C LEU A 117 -14.51 -3.74 -2.57
N ILE A 118 -13.64 -3.79 -1.55
CA ILE A 118 -13.24 -5.05 -0.90
C ILE A 118 -14.45 -5.70 -0.21
N ASP A 119 -15.29 -4.94 0.48
CA ASP A 119 -16.52 -5.48 1.09
C ASP A 119 -17.45 -6.10 0.05
N ARG A 120 -17.59 -5.45 -1.10
CA ARG A 120 -18.55 -5.85 -2.14
C ARG A 120 -18.02 -6.96 -3.05
N TYR A 121 -16.76 -6.87 -3.44
CA TYR A 121 -16.17 -7.71 -4.47
C TYR A 121 -15.03 -8.62 -3.95
N GLY A 122 -14.54 -8.41 -2.73
CA GLY A 122 -13.42 -9.17 -2.18
C GLY A 122 -12.07 -8.79 -2.80
N LEU A 123 -11.19 -9.79 -2.84
CA LEU A 123 -9.85 -9.70 -3.40
C LEU A 123 -9.63 -10.84 -4.41
N MET A 124 -8.75 -10.61 -5.37
CA MET A 124 -8.10 -11.66 -6.16
C MET A 124 -6.59 -11.46 -6.12
N LEU A 125 -5.82 -12.52 -6.28
CA LEU A 125 -4.40 -12.40 -6.55
C LEU A 125 -4.18 -12.01 -8.02
N GLU A 126 -3.09 -11.30 -8.33
CA GLU A 126 -2.81 -10.84 -9.70
C GLU A 126 -2.69 -12.01 -10.68
N ALA A 127 -2.08 -13.13 -10.25
CA ALA A 127 -1.99 -14.35 -11.04
C ALA A 127 -3.36 -15.00 -11.39
N ASP A 128 -4.39 -14.68 -10.63
CA ASP A 128 -5.75 -15.16 -10.87
C ASP A 128 -6.59 -14.23 -11.74
N PHE A 129 -6.21 -12.94 -11.86
CA PHE A 129 -6.95 -11.94 -12.64
C PHE A 129 -6.27 -11.59 -13.97
N VAL A 130 -5.02 -11.11 -13.94
CA VAL A 130 -4.20 -10.84 -15.15
C VAL A 130 -2.89 -11.61 -15.04
N ALA A 131 -2.98 -12.93 -15.15
CA ALA A 131 -1.85 -13.86 -14.93
C ALA A 131 -0.58 -13.48 -15.72
N ALA A 132 -0.72 -12.97 -16.94
CA ALA A 132 0.40 -12.57 -17.79
C ALA A 132 1.20 -11.37 -17.22
N GLU A 133 0.65 -10.62 -16.27
CA GLU A 133 1.29 -9.45 -15.65
C GLU A 133 1.60 -9.67 -14.18
N SER A 134 1.40 -10.88 -13.63
CA SER A 134 1.55 -11.16 -12.19
C SER A 134 2.93 -10.87 -11.62
N GLU A 135 3.97 -11.00 -12.44
CA GLU A 135 5.36 -10.69 -12.06
C GLU A 135 5.85 -9.35 -12.60
N ALA A 136 5.01 -8.63 -13.35
CA ALA A 136 5.37 -7.35 -13.92
C ALA A 136 5.34 -6.24 -12.87
N GLU A 137 6.32 -5.34 -12.91
CA GLU A 137 6.31 -4.14 -12.06
C GLU A 137 5.11 -3.23 -12.39
N MET A 138 4.67 -3.21 -13.65
CA MET A 138 3.57 -2.35 -14.15
C MET A 138 2.58 -3.13 -15.00
N SER A 139 1.30 -2.94 -14.73
CA SER A 139 0.23 -3.43 -15.60
C SER A 139 0.03 -2.49 -16.79
N ASN A 140 0.39 -2.96 -17.99
CA ASN A 140 0.05 -2.29 -19.24
C ASN A 140 -1.43 -2.46 -19.59
N ARG A 141 -2.06 -3.49 -19.06
CA ARG A 141 -3.48 -3.80 -19.28
C ARG A 141 -4.38 -2.68 -18.75
N GLN A 142 -4.04 -2.08 -17.60
CA GLN A 142 -4.84 -1.00 -17.01
C GLN A 142 -4.93 0.22 -17.95
N SER A 143 -3.81 0.68 -18.51
CA SER A 143 -3.80 1.83 -19.44
C SER A 143 -4.50 1.51 -20.76
N ALA A 144 -4.31 0.31 -21.30
CA ALA A 144 -4.98 -0.13 -22.53
C ALA A 144 -6.50 -0.24 -22.33
N ALA A 145 -6.93 -0.82 -21.21
CA ALA A 145 -8.35 -0.94 -20.87
C ALA A 145 -9.00 0.44 -20.63
N LEU A 146 -8.31 1.36 -19.96
CA LEU A 146 -8.80 2.73 -19.76
C LEU A 146 -9.03 3.45 -21.10
N ALA A 147 -8.06 3.35 -22.03
CA ALA A 147 -8.20 3.92 -23.36
C ALA A 147 -9.40 3.33 -24.12
N ALA A 148 -9.56 2.01 -24.09
CA ALA A 148 -10.66 1.31 -24.75
C ALA A 148 -12.05 1.69 -24.18
N ILE A 149 -12.16 1.80 -22.85
CA ILE A 149 -13.42 2.19 -22.21
C ILE A 149 -13.74 3.67 -22.50
N ASN A 150 -12.77 4.57 -22.41
CA ASN A 150 -12.99 5.98 -22.72
C ASN A 150 -13.37 6.18 -24.20
N GLU A 151 -12.79 5.40 -25.12
CA GLU A 151 -13.22 5.39 -26.52
C GLU A 151 -14.65 4.87 -26.67
N SER A 152 -15.01 3.77 -25.98
CA SER A 152 -16.38 3.24 -25.99
C SER A 152 -17.41 4.22 -25.41
N LEU A 153 -17.04 5.05 -24.44
CA LEU A 153 -17.88 6.14 -23.91
C LEU A 153 -18.09 7.27 -24.94
N LYS A 154 -17.10 7.56 -25.79
CA LYS A 154 -17.15 8.62 -26.80
C LYS A 154 -17.88 8.18 -28.06
N THR A 155 -17.57 7.01 -28.59
CA THR A 155 -17.96 6.57 -29.92
C THR A 155 -18.58 5.17 -29.96
N GLY A 156 -18.36 4.34 -28.92
CA GLY A 156 -18.79 2.94 -28.87
C GLY A 156 -20.09 2.69 -28.10
N ALA A 157 -20.26 1.44 -27.66
CA ALA A 157 -21.49 0.98 -27.01
C ALA A 157 -21.80 1.70 -25.70
N LEU A 158 -20.79 2.07 -24.94
CA LEU A 158 -20.97 2.76 -23.65
C LEU A 158 -21.40 4.24 -23.81
N LYS A 159 -21.40 4.81 -25.01
CA LYS A 159 -22.00 6.11 -25.29
C LYS A 159 -23.51 6.12 -24.99
N ASP A 160 -24.19 5.02 -25.25
CA ASP A 160 -25.64 4.88 -25.00
C ASP A 160 -25.92 4.71 -23.51
N PRO A 161 -26.68 5.62 -22.86
CA PRO A 161 -27.11 5.46 -21.47
C PRO A 161 -27.92 4.20 -21.19
N ALA A 162 -28.62 3.65 -22.19
CA ALA A 162 -29.39 2.41 -22.04
C ALA A 162 -28.46 1.18 -21.88
N VAL A 163 -27.30 1.21 -22.54
CA VAL A 163 -26.26 0.20 -22.35
C VAL A 163 -25.68 0.31 -20.94
N ARG A 164 -25.37 1.53 -20.48
CA ARG A 164 -24.82 1.75 -19.13
C ARG A 164 -25.80 1.36 -18.01
N ARG A 165 -27.11 1.46 -18.21
CA ARG A 165 -28.09 0.93 -17.26
C ARG A 165 -28.23 -0.59 -17.26
N ASN A 166 -27.67 -1.26 -18.24
CA ASN A 166 -27.66 -2.72 -18.32
C ASN A 166 -26.32 -3.27 -17.81
N ARG A 167 -26.31 -3.70 -16.56
CA ARG A 167 -25.10 -4.18 -15.86
C ARG A 167 -24.38 -5.32 -16.62
N ALA A 168 -25.12 -6.23 -17.26
CA ALA A 168 -24.53 -7.32 -18.05
C ALA A 168 -23.81 -6.78 -19.30
N LYS A 169 -24.37 -5.77 -19.97
CA LYS A 169 -23.72 -5.13 -21.12
C LYS A 169 -22.47 -4.34 -20.67
N VAL A 170 -22.53 -3.64 -19.53
CA VAL A 170 -21.36 -2.96 -18.93
C VAL A 170 -20.25 -3.97 -18.63
N ARG A 171 -20.60 -5.13 -18.02
CA ARG A 171 -19.65 -6.22 -17.79
C ARG A 171 -18.99 -6.69 -19.07
N ALA A 172 -19.78 -6.99 -20.11
CA ALA A 172 -19.25 -7.46 -21.38
C ALA A 172 -18.28 -6.46 -22.04
N GLU A 173 -18.56 -5.15 -21.96
CA GLU A 173 -17.66 -4.11 -22.46
C GLU A 173 -16.37 -4.02 -21.63
N LEU A 174 -16.46 -4.14 -20.31
CA LEU A 174 -15.28 -4.19 -19.44
C LEU A 174 -14.44 -5.43 -19.70
N ASP A 175 -15.05 -6.62 -19.70
CA ASP A 175 -14.36 -7.90 -19.96
C ASP A 175 -13.58 -7.85 -21.29
N LYS A 176 -14.20 -7.26 -22.32
CA LYS A 176 -13.58 -7.03 -23.63
C LYS A 176 -12.41 -6.05 -23.55
N ALA A 177 -12.61 -4.90 -22.93
CA ALA A 177 -11.56 -3.84 -22.80
C ALA A 177 -10.34 -4.34 -22.02
N TRP A 178 -10.58 -5.11 -20.95
CA TRP A 178 -9.54 -5.75 -20.16
C TRP A 178 -8.93 -6.98 -20.84
N GLY A 179 -9.55 -7.49 -21.92
CA GLY A 179 -9.13 -8.73 -22.58
C GLY A 179 -9.07 -9.91 -21.60
N LEU A 180 -10.07 -10.02 -20.73
CA LEU A 180 -10.08 -11.07 -19.72
C LEU A 180 -10.17 -12.45 -20.35
N ASP A 181 -9.42 -13.41 -19.79
CA ASP A 181 -9.54 -14.81 -20.16
C ASP A 181 -10.94 -15.37 -19.83
N ARG A 182 -11.43 -16.31 -20.62
CA ARG A 182 -12.74 -16.93 -20.40
C ARG A 182 -12.87 -17.60 -19.03
N THR A 183 -11.77 -18.11 -18.49
CA THR A 183 -11.73 -18.70 -17.14
C THR A 183 -11.98 -17.65 -16.08
N VAL A 184 -11.36 -16.48 -16.22
CA VAL A 184 -11.57 -15.34 -15.30
C VAL A 184 -12.99 -14.84 -15.38
N VAL A 185 -13.52 -14.61 -16.60
CA VAL A 185 -14.93 -14.22 -16.81
C VAL A 185 -15.87 -15.23 -16.17
N GLY A 186 -15.65 -16.54 -16.40
CA GLY A 186 -16.46 -17.61 -15.81
C GLY A 186 -16.42 -17.63 -14.27
N ARG A 187 -15.26 -17.32 -13.65
CA ARG A 187 -15.14 -17.18 -12.17
C ARG A 187 -15.96 -15.99 -11.67
N LEU A 188 -15.88 -14.85 -12.34
CA LEU A 188 -16.66 -13.65 -11.98
C LEU A 188 -18.17 -13.92 -12.13
N ASP A 189 -18.59 -14.58 -13.21
CA ASP A 189 -20.00 -14.93 -13.46
C ASP A 189 -20.54 -15.94 -12.45
N ALA A 190 -19.74 -16.91 -12.04
CA ALA A 190 -20.13 -17.88 -11.03
C ALA A 190 -20.44 -17.22 -9.67
N VAL A 191 -19.68 -16.18 -9.33
CA VAL A 191 -19.82 -15.46 -8.04
C VAL A 191 -20.87 -14.35 -8.15
N PHE A 192 -20.78 -13.49 -9.13
CA PHE A 192 -21.61 -12.27 -9.20
C PHE A 192 -22.80 -12.40 -10.18
N GLY A 193 -22.81 -13.39 -11.06
CA GLY A 193 -23.70 -13.46 -12.21
C GLY A 193 -23.28 -12.48 -13.31
N THR A 194 -23.69 -12.73 -14.56
CA THR A 194 -23.36 -11.88 -15.71
C THR A 194 -23.79 -10.43 -15.53
N GLY A 195 -24.94 -10.18 -14.87
CA GLY A 195 -25.47 -8.86 -14.55
C GLY A 195 -25.04 -8.32 -13.19
N VAL A 196 -24.12 -8.95 -12.50
CA VAL A 196 -23.71 -8.60 -11.14
C VAL A 196 -24.91 -8.46 -10.21
N THR A 197 -25.78 -9.47 -10.25
CA THR A 197 -27.06 -9.52 -9.50
C THR A 197 -26.93 -10.27 -8.17
N LYS A 198 -25.81 -10.95 -7.97
CA LYS A 198 -25.50 -11.69 -6.74
C LYS A 198 -24.45 -10.91 -5.94
N THR A 199 -24.52 -11.06 -4.63
CA THR A 199 -23.47 -10.53 -3.72
C THR A 199 -22.45 -11.62 -3.45
N LEU A 200 -21.22 -11.22 -3.14
CA LEU A 200 -20.13 -12.14 -2.80
C LEU A 200 -20.52 -13.11 -1.69
N ASP A 201 -21.19 -12.63 -0.64
CA ASP A 201 -21.59 -13.46 0.50
C ASP A 201 -22.65 -14.54 0.14
N ARG A 202 -23.62 -14.18 -0.70
CA ARG A 202 -24.68 -15.13 -1.11
C ARG A 202 -24.19 -16.19 -2.08
N SER A 203 -23.13 -15.87 -2.83
CA SER A 203 -22.59 -16.75 -3.87
C SER A 203 -21.41 -17.58 -3.38
N TYR A 204 -20.85 -17.22 -2.24
CA TYR A 204 -19.65 -17.86 -1.74
C TYR A 204 -19.94 -19.26 -1.24
N VAL A 205 -19.35 -20.24 -1.89
CA VAL A 205 -19.35 -21.63 -1.46
C VAL A 205 -17.94 -21.96 -0.94
N ARG A 206 -17.81 -22.10 0.35
CA ARG A 206 -16.56 -22.25 1.13
C ARG A 206 -15.60 -23.34 0.61
N ASN A 207 -16.08 -24.28 -0.17
CA ASN A 207 -15.32 -25.45 -0.63
C ASN A 207 -15.26 -25.56 -2.16
N ARG A 208 -15.39 -24.48 -2.93
CA ARG A 208 -15.18 -24.55 -4.38
C ARG A 208 -13.69 -24.44 -4.66
N PRO A 209 -13.02 -25.50 -5.15
CA PRO A 209 -11.56 -25.49 -5.35
C PRO A 209 -11.04 -24.50 -6.39
N ASN A 210 -11.91 -23.81 -7.13
CA ASN A 210 -11.57 -22.87 -8.21
C ASN A 210 -12.08 -21.45 -7.98
N ASN A 211 -12.46 -21.10 -6.74
CA ASN A 211 -12.89 -19.73 -6.45
C ASN A 211 -11.69 -18.89 -5.98
N SER A 212 -11.06 -18.20 -6.91
CA SER A 212 -9.94 -17.29 -6.64
C SER A 212 -10.37 -15.96 -6.02
N ILE A 213 -11.69 -15.73 -5.79
CA ILE A 213 -12.19 -14.50 -5.16
C ILE A 213 -12.28 -14.75 -3.66
N ILE A 214 -11.52 -13.97 -2.91
CA ILE A 214 -11.36 -14.11 -1.46
C ILE A 214 -12.17 -13.01 -0.76
N ARG A 215 -13.01 -13.37 0.22
CA ARG A 215 -13.72 -12.36 1.02
C ARG A 215 -12.77 -11.77 2.06
N ALA A 216 -12.97 -10.50 2.43
CA ALA A 216 -12.19 -9.86 3.49
C ALA A 216 -12.22 -10.64 4.82
N ARG A 217 -13.34 -11.31 5.14
CA ARG A 217 -13.48 -12.17 6.33
C ARG A 217 -12.74 -13.51 6.25
N ASP A 218 -12.20 -13.88 5.09
CA ASP A 218 -11.42 -15.10 4.88
C ASP A 218 -9.93 -14.81 4.64
N PHE A 219 -9.56 -13.53 4.48
CA PHE A 219 -8.19 -13.08 4.25
C PHE A 219 -7.52 -12.71 5.56
N ASP A 220 -6.38 -13.34 5.86
CA ASP A 220 -5.66 -13.15 7.12
C ASP A 220 -4.94 -11.80 7.15
N ALA A 221 -4.91 -11.18 8.32
CA ALA A 221 -4.20 -9.94 8.60
C ALA A 221 -3.63 -9.96 10.01
N ALA A 222 -2.55 -9.23 10.26
CA ALA A 222 -2.07 -8.98 11.61
C ALA A 222 -2.05 -7.46 11.85
N ILE A 223 -2.68 -7.04 12.93
CA ILE A 223 -2.75 -5.65 13.36
C ILE A 223 -2.26 -5.51 14.79
N TYR A 224 -1.93 -4.30 15.18
CA TYR A 224 -1.61 -3.99 16.57
C TYR A 224 -2.83 -3.36 17.24
N ASP A 225 -3.28 -3.96 18.34
CA ASP A 225 -4.34 -3.41 19.17
C ASP A 225 -3.71 -2.49 20.23
N PHE A 226 -3.85 -1.20 20.02
CA PHE A 226 -3.31 -0.16 20.92
C PHE A 226 -4.01 -0.09 22.28
N THR A 227 -5.17 -0.75 22.44
CA THR A 227 -5.86 -0.86 23.73
C THR A 227 -5.20 -1.92 24.62
N THR A 228 -4.82 -3.04 24.03
CA THR A 228 -4.21 -4.16 24.75
C THR A 228 -2.70 -4.23 24.59
N ASN A 229 -2.09 -3.38 23.76
CA ASN A 229 -0.68 -3.33 23.38
C ASN A 229 -0.15 -4.69 22.89
N THR A 230 -0.94 -5.36 22.05
CA THR A 230 -0.60 -6.69 21.51
C THR A 230 -0.86 -6.79 20.02
N VAL A 231 -0.04 -7.59 19.34
CA VAL A 231 -0.32 -8.00 17.95
C VAL A 231 -1.45 -9.01 17.94
N LYS A 232 -2.47 -8.75 17.12
CA LYS A 232 -3.59 -9.66 16.92
C LYS A 232 -3.61 -10.18 15.48
N LYS A 233 -3.68 -11.51 15.34
CA LYS A 233 -4.03 -12.15 14.08
C LYS A 233 -5.55 -12.10 13.93
N VAL A 234 -6.01 -11.47 12.89
CA VAL A 234 -7.42 -11.16 12.61
C VAL A 234 -7.74 -11.41 11.14
N LYS A 235 -8.95 -11.13 10.72
CA LYS A 235 -9.30 -11.08 9.31
C LYS A 235 -9.25 -9.63 8.79
N LEU A 236 -8.95 -9.46 7.51
CA LEU A 236 -8.92 -8.14 6.88
C LEU A 236 -10.19 -7.33 7.14
N GLN A 237 -11.35 -8.00 7.24
CA GLN A 237 -12.62 -7.37 7.58
C GLN A 237 -12.57 -6.61 8.91
N ASP A 238 -11.81 -7.08 9.89
CA ASP A 238 -11.68 -6.42 11.19
C ASP A 238 -10.90 -5.10 11.06
N ALA A 239 -9.85 -5.10 10.22
CA ALA A 239 -9.08 -3.90 9.91
C ALA A 239 -9.85 -2.89 9.03
N LEU A 240 -10.67 -3.37 8.09
CA LEU A 240 -11.54 -2.51 7.30
C LEU A 240 -12.70 -1.95 8.11
N GLY A 241 -13.12 -2.63 9.16
CA GLY A 241 -14.33 -2.30 9.93
C GLY A 241 -15.61 -2.49 9.11
N THR A 242 -16.71 -1.98 9.65
CA THR A 242 -18.03 -1.99 8.99
C THR A 242 -18.58 -0.57 8.88
N GLY A 243 -19.39 -0.31 7.87
CA GLY A 243 -20.01 1.00 7.69
C GLY A 243 -20.09 1.47 6.26
N SER A 244 -20.35 2.76 6.10
CA SER A 244 -20.44 3.42 4.80
C SER A 244 -19.05 3.83 4.29
N TYR A 245 -19.02 4.29 3.05
CA TYR A 245 -17.85 4.92 2.43
C TYR A 245 -17.18 6.02 3.31
N TRP A 246 -18.00 6.81 4.02
CA TRP A 246 -17.55 7.98 4.78
C TRP A 246 -17.29 7.70 6.27
N SER A 247 -17.77 6.58 6.78
CA SER A 247 -17.72 6.26 8.19
C SER A 247 -17.66 4.76 8.39
N ARG A 248 -16.46 4.29 8.66
CA ARG A 248 -16.20 2.90 9.02
C ARG A 248 -15.86 2.83 10.51
N SER A 249 -16.33 1.80 11.18
CA SER A 249 -16.14 1.62 12.61
C SER A 249 -15.90 0.16 12.96
N GLY A 250 -15.25 -0.04 14.09
CA GLY A 250 -14.91 -1.34 14.65
C GLY A 250 -13.79 -1.17 15.67
N PRO A 251 -13.65 -2.07 16.63
CA PRO A 251 -12.63 -1.95 17.68
C PRO A 251 -11.20 -1.97 17.14
N LEU A 252 -11.00 -2.52 15.94
CA LEU A 252 -9.71 -2.67 15.29
C LEU A 252 -9.69 -2.02 13.89
N ALA A 253 -10.75 -1.29 13.55
CA ALA A 253 -10.88 -0.65 12.24
C ALA A 253 -9.89 0.49 12.05
N PHE A 254 -9.41 0.64 10.83
CA PHE A 254 -8.63 1.79 10.43
C PHE A 254 -9.56 2.92 9.96
N GLN A 255 -9.18 4.15 10.23
CA GLN A 255 -9.96 5.34 9.93
C GLN A 255 -9.11 6.40 9.25
N GLU A 256 -9.70 7.12 8.31
CA GLU A 256 -9.10 8.32 7.72
C GLU A 256 -9.15 9.46 8.76
N VAL A 257 -8.01 10.00 9.11
CA VAL A 257 -7.84 11.09 10.08
C VAL A 257 -7.18 12.26 9.37
N ASN A 258 -7.87 13.41 9.34
CA ASN A 258 -7.36 14.61 8.67
C ASN A 258 -6.12 15.17 9.36
N TYR A 259 -5.17 15.67 8.58
CA TYR A 259 -3.98 16.34 9.11
C TYR A 259 -4.35 17.67 9.77
N PRO A 260 -3.98 17.88 11.05
CA PRO A 260 -4.43 19.06 11.79
C PRO A 260 -3.80 20.37 11.31
N SER A 261 -4.47 21.48 11.58
CA SER A 261 -3.97 22.82 11.25
C SER A 261 -2.96 23.37 12.28
N SER A 262 -3.16 23.10 13.58
CA SER A 262 -2.30 23.66 14.65
C SER A 262 -1.02 22.84 14.86
N ALA A 263 0.10 23.49 15.15
CA ALA A 263 1.38 22.83 15.35
C ALA A 263 1.37 21.77 16.47
N ALA A 264 0.68 22.05 17.58
CA ALA A 264 0.57 21.10 18.70
C ALA A 264 -0.23 19.84 18.31
N ALA A 265 -1.33 20.00 17.58
CA ALA A 265 -2.11 18.88 17.09
C ALA A 265 -1.36 18.10 15.99
N ARG A 266 -0.60 18.78 15.12
CA ARG A 266 0.29 18.13 14.13
C ARG A 266 1.32 17.22 14.81
N ARG A 267 1.95 17.67 15.91
CA ARG A 267 2.90 16.82 16.63
C ARG A 267 2.24 15.58 17.23
N LYS A 268 1.04 15.72 17.83
CA LYS A 268 0.27 14.57 18.31
C LYS A 268 -0.08 13.60 17.19
N PHE A 269 -0.50 14.10 16.04
CA PHE A 269 -0.78 13.31 14.86
C PHE A 269 0.47 12.54 14.37
N GLN A 270 1.63 13.20 14.28
CA GLN A 270 2.89 12.55 13.93
C GLN A 270 3.26 11.45 14.93
N ILE A 271 3.05 11.68 16.24
CA ILE A 271 3.27 10.66 17.29
C ILE A 271 2.36 9.43 17.05
N ALA A 272 1.09 9.64 16.68
CA ALA A 272 0.19 8.52 16.37
C ALA A 272 0.69 7.72 15.15
N VAL A 273 1.16 8.41 14.10
CA VAL A 273 1.80 7.75 12.94
C VAL A 273 3.04 6.99 13.39
N GLN A 274 3.96 7.60 14.15
CA GLN A 274 5.16 6.95 14.67
C GLN A 274 4.83 5.70 15.51
N LYS A 275 3.83 5.77 16.41
CA LYS A 275 3.34 4.61 17.19
C LYS A 275 2.87 3.47 16.29
N SER A 276 2.14 3.78 15.20
CA SER A 276 1.71 2.77 14.23
C SER A 276 2.91 2.10 13.57
N LEU A 277 3.89 2.88 13.12
CA LEU A 277 5.10 2.37 12.48
C LEU A 277 5.96 1.55 13.46
N HIS A 278 6.13 1.98 14.74
CA HIS A 278 6.82 1.19 15.78
C HIS A 278 6.13 -0.17 16.03
N ALA A 279 4.82 -0.21 15.88
CA ALA A 279 4.06 -1.44 15.97
C ALA A 279 4.10 -2.27 14.68
N SER A 280 4.95 -1.93 13.71
CA SER A 280 5.05 -2.54 12.38
C SER A 280 3.71 -2.56 11.63
N VAL A 281 2.93 -1.51 11.79
CA VAL A 281 1.64 -1.31 11.11
C VAL A 281 1.80 -0.23 10.06
N PRO A 282 1.66 -0.55 8.76
CA PRO A 282 1.80 0.43 7.70
C PRO A 282 0.70 1.49 7.75
N VAL A 283 1.04 2.74 7.42
CA VAL A 283 0.12 3.87 7.43
C VAL A 283 -0.07 4.39 6.01
N ILE A 284 -1.27 4.33 5.50
CA ILE A 284 -1.62 5.00 4.22
C ILE A 284 -1.73 6.49 4.48
N ILE A 285 -1.19 7.31 3.58
CA ILE A 285 -1.34 8.76 3.60
C ILE A 285 -1.83 9.31 2.26
N SER A 286 -2.63 10.37 2.35
CA SER A 286 -3.03 11.18 1.20
C SER A 286 -2.33 12.54 1.24
N TRP A 287 -1.77 12.96 0.12
CA TRP A 287 -1.00 14.19 0.06
C TRP A 287 -1.00 14.83 -1.33
N LYS A 288 -0.75 16.15 -1.39
CA LYS A 288 -0.58 16.90 -2.63
C LYS A 288 0.85 16.73 -3.12
N VAL A 289 1.01 16.20 -4.32
CA VAL A 289 2.30 16.18 -5.02
C VAL A 289 2.47 17.48 -5.79
N ASP A 290 3.65 18.09 -5.69
CA ASP A 290 4.20 18.99 -6.69
C ASP A 290 5.53 18.40 -7.17
N PHE A 291 5.62 18.08 -8.47
CA PHE A 291 6.80 17.38 -8.98
C PHE A 291 8.07 18.23 -8.98
N ASN A 292 7.96 19.55 -8.85
CA ASN A 292 9.13 20.42 -8.68
C ASN A 292 9.72 20.38 -7.26
N ALA A 293 8.98 19.81 -6.28
CA ALA A 293 9.52 19.56 -4.95
C ALA A 293 10.45 18.34 -4.89
N LEU A 294 10.43 17.46 -5.91
CA LEU A 294 11.22 16.23 -5.94
C LEU A 294 12.68 16.53 -6.27
N SER A 295 13.58 16.20 -5.34
CA SER A 295 15.03 16.31 -5.50
C SER A 295 15.66 15.06 -6.13
N GLN A 296 16.95 15.15 -6.49
CA GLN A 296 17.73 14.03 -7.03
C GLN A 296 17.89 12.86 -6.03
N SER A 297 17.84 13.16 -4.72
CA SER A 297 17.91 12.16 -3.65
C SER A 297 16.55 11.54 -3.29
N SER A 298 15.57 11.57 -4.20
CA SER A 298 14.21 11.06 -3.96
C SER A 298 13.49 11.69 -2.76
N GLN A 299 13.74 12.97 -2.48
CA GLN A 299 13.11 13.70 -1.39
C GLN A 299 12.16 14.75 -1.92
N PHE A 300 10.98 14.88 -1.31
CA PHE A 300 10.09 16.01 -1.53
C PHE A 300 10.40 17.09 -0.49
N SER A 301 10.91 18.23 -0.93
CA SER A 301 11.28 19.33 -0.07
C SER A 301 10.68 20.66 -0.51
N LYS A 302 10.36 21.51 0.48
CA LYS A 302 9.88 22.86 0.21
C LYS A 302 10.98 23.74 -0.37
N GLU A 303 12.22 23.54 0.04
CA GLU A 303 13.39 24.26 -0.45
C GLU A 303 13.59 24.05 -1.95
N GLU A 304 13.44 22.82 -2.43
CA GLU A 304 13.53 22.50 -3.84
C GLU A 304 12.36 23.12 -4.63
N LEU A 305 11.15 23.06 -4.05
CA LEU A 305 9.97 23.69 -4.64
C LEU A 305 10.11 25.21 -4.73
N ASP A 306 10.60 25.87 -3.67
CA ASP A 306 10.79 27.32 -3.65
C ASP A 306 11.84 27.76 -4.68
N ARG A 307 12.86 26.93 -4.91
CA ARG A 307 13.91 27.18 -5.90
C ARG A 307 13.40 27.08 -7.36
N ARG A 308 12.50 26.11 -7.63
CA ARG A 308 11.99 25.82 -8.99
C ARG A 308 10.68 26.53 -9.30
N GLY A 309 9.93 26.94 -8.28
CA GLY A 309 8.54 27.37 -8.41
C GLY A 309 7.57 26.18 -8.59
N PRO A 310 6.24 26.46 -8.61
CA PRO A 310 5.24 25.43 -8.78
C PRO A 310 5.44 24.64 -10.09
N GLY A 311 5.22 23.31 -10.00
CA GLY A 311 5.26 22.39 -11.12
C GLY A 311 3.90 21.75 -11.41
N ARG A 312 3.93 20.59 -12.07
CA ARG A 312 2.74 19.75 -12.17
C ARG A 312 2.35 19.24 -10.79
N GLN A 313 1.06 19.34 -10.48
CA GLN A 313 0.51 18.95 -9.20
C GLN A 313 -0.57 17.87 -9.36
N GLY A 314 -0.82 17.13 -8.29
CA GLY A 314 -1.91 16.17 -8.23
C GLY A 314 -2.12 15.65 -6.80
N GLY A 315 -3.25 15.01 -6.57
CA GLY A 315 -3.47 14.19 -5.38
C GLY A 315 -2.69 12.89 -5.50
N HIS A 316 -2.11 12.42 -4.39
CA HIS A 316 -1.39 11.16 -4.35
C HIS A 316 -1.63 10.42 -3.03
N MET A 317 -1.61 9.11 -3.11
CA MET A 317 -1.72 8.23 -1.96
C MET A 317 -0.56 7.24 -1.96
N THR A 318 0.09 7.09 -0.82
CA THR A 318 1.24 6.21 -0.62
C THR A 318 1.14 5.51 0.74
N VAL A 319 1.99 4.53 0.98
CA VAL A 319 2.08 3.86 2.28
C VAL A 319 3.40 4.22 2.95
N MET A 320 3.33 4.61 4.22
CA MET A 320 4.53 4.91 5.01
C MET A 320 5.24 3.61 5.40
N ASP A 321 6.56 3.70 5.41
CA ASP A 321 7.49 2.64 5.71
C ASP A 321 8.30 2.96 6.98
N ASP A 322 8.91 4.14 7.03
CA ASP A 322 9.84 4.54 8.06
C ASP A 322 9.86 6.06 8.23
N TYR A 323 10.70 6.57 9.13
CA TYR A 323 10.87 8.01 9.35
C TYR A 323 12.25 8.35 9.93
N GLN A 324 12.62 9.62 9.85
CA GLN A 324 13.78 10.18 10.52
C GLN A 324 13.35 11.22 11.55
N VAL A 325 13.98 11.20 12.73
CA VAL A 325 13.63 12.09 13.84
C VAL A 325 14.85 12.60 14.59
N LYS A 326 14.85 13.90 14.89
CA LYS A 326 15.81 14.53 15.78
C LYS A 326 15.24 14.55 17.18
N LEU A 327 15.94 13.91 18.12
CA LEU A 327 15.58 13.85 19.54
C LEU A 327 15.85 15.19 20.24
N SER A 328 15.27 15.38 21.42
CA SER A 328 15.42 16.60 22.22
C SER A 328 16.85 16.89 22.65
N ASP A 329 17.74 15.90 22.68
CA ASP A 329 19.19 16.07 22.98
C ASP A 329 20.04 16.35 21.72
N GLY A 330 19.39 16.45 20.55
CA GLY A 330 20.05 16.71 19.27
C GLY A 330 20.51 15.47 18.51
N ARG A 331 20.41 14.26 19.07
CA ARG A 331 20.68 13.02 18.37
C ARG A 331 19.64 12.80 17.27
N VAL A 332 20.06 12.25 16.14
CA VAL A 332 19.17 11.89 15.01
C VAL A 332 19.08 10.37 14.95
N LEU A 333 17.85 9.85 14.95
CA LEU A 333 17.55 8.47 14.58
C LEU A 333 17.21 8.47 13.11
N LYS A 334 17.99 7.74 12.32
CA LYS A 334 17.86 7.73 10.88
C LYS A 334 16.94 6.59 10.42
N ALA A 335 16.17 6.83 9.37
CA ALA A 335 15.37 5.81 8.73
C ALA A 335 16.26 4.66 8.24
N GLY A 336 15.84 3.40 8.51
CA GLY A 336 16.58 2.19 8.17
C GLY A 336 17.71 1.84 9.15
N GLU A 337 17.87 2.55 10.25
CA GLU A 337 18.87 2.22 11.28
C GLU A 337 18.17 1.65 12.53
N PRO A 338 18.73 0.58 13.14
CA PRO A 338 18.19 0.02 14.38
C PRO A 338 18.16 1.03 15.52
N ALA A 339 17.13 1.00 16.35
CA ALA A 339 16.97 1.84 17.52
C ALA A 339 16.60 0.98 18.75
N THR A 340 17.13 1.37 19.92
CA THR A 340 16.73 0.73 21.18
C THR A 340 15.33 1.19 21.62
N ALA A 341 14.66 0.41 22.47
CA ALA A 341 13.35 0.76 23.02
C ALA A 341 13.34 2.14 23.72
N ASP A 342 14.44 2.51 24.41
CA ASP A 342 14.60 3.86 24.99
C ASP A 342 14.58 4.95 23.90
N LEU A 343 15.35 4.76 22.83
CA LEU A 343 15.39 5.71 21.72
C LEU A 343 14.04 5.84 21.02
N LEU A 344 13.34 4.72 20.81
CA LEU A 344 11.97 4.72 20.27
C LEU A 344 10.99 5.48 21.17
N THR A 345 11.07 5.29 22.49
CA THR A 345 10.28 6.08 23.47
C THR A 345 10.58 7.56 23.37
N ARG A 346 11.86 7.94 23.27
CA ARG A 346 12.30 9.33 23.14
C ARG A 346 11.92 9.95 21.79
N ALA A 347 11.81 9.16 20.74
CA ALA A 347 11.30 9.60 19.44
C ALA A 347 9.84 10.07 19.50
N LEU A 348 9.05 9.56 20.46
CA LEU A 348 7.67 9.94 20.70
C LEU A 348 7.53 11.17 21.64
N ASP A 349 8.62 11.72 22.17
CA ASP A 349 8.58 12.95 22.99
C ASP A 349 8.05 14.13 22.14
N THR A 350 7.22 14.97 22.75
CA THR A 350 6.65 16.14 22.06
C THR A 350 7.71 17.14 21.60
N ARG A 351 8.91 17.13 22.22
CA ARG A 351 10.07 17.97 21.87
C ARG A 351 10.92 17.38 20.74
N ALA A 352 10.73 16.10 20.40
CA ALA A 352 11.40 15.50 19.26
C ALA A 352 10.79 16.02 17.95
N THR A 353 11.62 16.20 16.93
CA THR A 353 11.20 16.77 15.65
C THR A 353 11.37 15.73 14.54
N VAL A 354 10.27 15.29 13.96
CA VAL A 354 10.32 14.45 12.74
C VAL A 354 10.88 15.31 11.61
N GLU A 355 11.88 14.79 10.92
CA GLU A 355 12.51 15.48 9.78
C GLU A 355 11.84 15.07 8.47
N PHE A 356 11.54 13.78 8.31
CA PHE A 356 10.77 13.25 7.18
C PHE A 356 10.05 11.94 7.53
N PHE A 357 9.06 11.58 6.72
CA PHE A 357 8.52 10.23 6.64
C PHE A 357 8.92 9.61 5.30
N ARG A 358 9.39 8.35 5.34
CA ARG A 358 9.67 7.54 4.15
C ARG A 358 8.41 6.83 3.71
N VAL A 359 8.14 6.86 2.41
CA VAL A 359 6.98 6.19 1.82
C VAL A 359 7.40 5.22 0.72
N LYS A 360 6.76 4.06 0.68
CA LYS A 360 6.75 3.18 -0.48
C LYS A 360 5.80 3.76 -1.51
N ASN A 361 6.31 4.05 -2.71
CA ASN A 361 5.56 4.71 -3.77
C ASN A 361 5.18 3.72 -4.87
N SER A 362 4.19 4.09 -5.67
CA SER A 362 3.69 3.31 -6.82
C SER A 362 4.18 3.84 -8.16
N TRP A 363 5.42 4.35 -8.22
CA TRP A 363 6.01 4.86 -9.46
C TRP A 363 7.09 3.94 -10.06
N GLY A 364 7.22 2.72 -9.53
CA GLY A 364 8.27 1.78 -9.89
C GLY A 364 9.56 1.98 -9.10
N ALA A 365 10.44 0.98 -9.15
CA ALA A 365 11.68 0.98 -8.39
C ALA A 365 12.63 2.07 -8.88
N ILE A 366 12.86 2.15 -10.18
CA ILE A 366 13.70 3.19 -10.81
C ILE A 366 13.00 3.71 -12.08
N ARG A 367 13.02 5.03 -12.26
CA ARG A 367 12.42 5.65 -13.43
C ARG A 367 13.41 6.58 -14.13
N PRO A 368 13.55 6.45 -15.47
CA PRO A 368 14.44 7.32 -16.23
C PRO A 368 13.91 8.75 -16.41
N ASP A 369 12.60 8.95 -16.23
CA ASP A 369 11.91 10.23 -16.41
C ASP A 369 11.70 11.01 -15.11
N ARG A 370 12.20 10.51 -13.97
CA ARG A 370 12.08 11.14 -12.66
C ARG A 370 13.31 10.87 -11.81
N TRP A 371 13.54 11.77 -10.87
CA TRP A 371 14.56 11.55 -9.85
C TRP A 371 14.19 10.32 -9.00
N SER A 372 15.13 9.38 -8.89
CA SER A 372 15.04 8.20 -8.04
C SER A 372 16.40 7.88 -7.45
N ASP A 373 16.42 7.49 -6.20
CA ASP A 373 17.62 7.11 -5.48
C ASP A 373 17.83 5.59 -5.57
N ALA A 374 18.95 5.17 -6.13
CA ALA A 374 19.26 3.75 -6.29
C ALA A 374 19.47 3.03 -4.94
N ALA A 375 19.76 3.75 -3.86
CA ALA A 375 19.89 3.18 -2.52
C ALA A 375 18.52 2.86 -1.88
N LYS A 376 17.43 3.46 -2.38
CA LYS A 376 16.06 3.23 -1.91
C LYS A 376 15.08 3.17 -3.07
N PRO A 377 15.19 2.16 -3.95
CA PRO A 377 14.43 2.07 -5.19
C PRO A 377 12.92 2.01 -4.90
N GLY A 378 12.17 2.97 -5.46
CA GLY A 378 10.72 3.08 -5.28
C GLY A 378 10.25 3.74 -3.99
N TYR A 379 11.18 4.19 -3.13
CA TYR A 379 10.87 4.90 -1.91
C TYR A 379 11.21 6.39 -2.03
N HIS A 380 10.45 7.22 -1.31
CA HIS A 380 10.65 8.67 -1.27
C HIS A 380 10.57 9.17 0.17
N ASP A 381 11.40 10.16 0.49
CA ASP A 381 11.35 10.83 1.79
C ASP A 381 10.53 12.12 1.65
N LEU A 382 9.44 12.21 2.39
CA LEU A 382 8.59 13.40 2.43
C LEU A 382 9.03 14.27 3.60
N LEU A 383 9.78 15.34 3.32
CA LEU A 383 10.30 16.24 4.36
C LEU A 383 9.14 16.97 5.03
N MET A 384 9.27 17.17 6.35
CA MET A 384 8.25 17.90 7.12
C MET A 384 8.13 19.36 6.70
N SER A 385 9.20 19.96 6.13
CA SER A 385 9.13 21.29 5.51
C SER A 385 8.16 21.34 4.34
N TYR A 386 8.08 20.25 3.55
CA TYR A 386 7.10 20.10 2.46
C TYR A 386 5.71 19.74 3.00
N LEU A 387 5.59 18.69 3.80
CA LEU A 387 4.29 18.19 4.29
C LEU A 387 3.50 19.21 5.11
N ASN A 388 4.20 20.04 5.89
CA ASN A 388 3.58 21.10 6.69
C ASN A 388 3.15 22.31 5.85
N GLY A 389 3.75 22.49 4.69
CA GLY A 389 3.43 23.61 3.79
C GLY A 389 3.56 25.01 4.43
N PRO A 390 2.79 25.97 3.94
CA PRO A 390 1.93 25.87 2.77
C PRO A 390 2.74 25.84 1.46
N ILE A 391 2.15 25.22 0.44
CA ILE A 391 2.63 25.32 -0.95
C ILE A 391 1.58 26.02 -1.80
N LYS A 392 1.99 26.58 -2.96
CA LYS A 392 1.04 27.15 -3.90
C LYS A 392 0.17 26.06 -4.51
N GLU A 393 -1.12 26.33 -4.65
CA GLU A 393 -2.07 25.46 -5.31
C GLU A 393 -2.43 26.02 -6.68
N CYS A 394 -2.16 25.23 -7.72
CA CYS A 394 -2.38 25.62 -9.10
C CYS A 394 -3.76 25.18 -9.58
N VAL A 395 -4.36 25.97 -10.47
CA VAL A 395 -5.66 25.65 -11.08
C VAL A 395 -5.51 24.45 -12.01
N GLU A 396 -6.47 23.53 -11.98
CA GLU A 396 -6.54 22.45 -12.95
C GLU A 396 -7.20 22.94 -14.26
N ARG A 397 -6.53 22.64 -15.38
CA ARG A 397 -7.06 22.87 -16.72
C ARG A 397 -6.83 21.61 -17.56
N ASP A 398 -7.88 21.13 -18.20
CA ASP A 398 -7.82 19.93 -19.07
C ASP A 398 -7.19 18.68 -18.38
N GLY A 399 -7.52 18.48 -17.09
CA GLY A 399 -7.02 17.35 -16.29
C GLY A 399 -5.56 17.47 -15.84
N HIS A 400 -4.95 18.67 -15.98
CA HIS A 400 -3.60 18.98 -15.53
C HIS A 400 -3.54 20.28 -14.75
N SER A 401 -2.66 20.34 -13.73
CA SER A 401 -2.39 21.61 -13.05
C SER A 401 -1.66 22.58 -14.00
N ASP A 402 -2.06 23.85 -13.98
CA ASP A 402 -1.41 24.93 -14.71
C ASP A 402 -0.39 25.64 -13.80
N PRO A 403 0.92 25.37 -13.94
CA PRO A 403 1.94 25.95 -13.05
C PRO A 403 2.08 27.46 -13.19
N THR A 404 1.49 28.07 -14.22
CA THR A 404 1.50 29.52 -14.43
C THR A 404 0.35 30.22 -13.70
N ASN A 405 -0.62 29.48 -13.20
CA ASN A 405 -1.81 30.00 -12.51
C ASN A 405 -2.03 29.30 -11.17
N CYS A 406 -1.35 29.75 -10.12
CA CYS A 406 -1.39 29.17 -8.79
C CYS A 406 -1.81 30.19 -7.70
N PRO A 407 -3.10 30.63 -7.71
CA PRO A 407 -3.61 31.63 -6.77
C PRO A 407 -3.87 31.05 -5.38
N GLY A 408 -4.04 29.74 -5.26
CA GLY A 408 -4.37 29.05 -4.00
C GLY A 408 -3.14 28.75 -3.15
N SER A 409 -3.42 28.24 -1.95
CA SER A 409 -2.42 27.76 -1.00
C SER A 409 -2.99 26.57 -0.25
N VAL A 410 -2.21 25.50 -0.10
CA VAL A 410 -2.64 24.26 0.51
C VAL A 410 -1.54 23.67 1.39
N THR A 411 -1.94 23.00 2.47
CA THR A 411 -1.06 22.12 3.24
C THR A 411 -0.98 20.79 2.47
N PRO A 412 0.21 20.32 2.07
CA PRO A 412 0.34 19.11 1.27
C PRO A 412 -0.16 17.85 1.96
N TRP A 413 0.07 17.64 3.25
CA TRP A 413 -0.44 16.46 3.97
C TRP A 413 -1.94 16.63 4.23
N TRP A 414 -2.77 15.72 3.70
CA TRP A 414 -4.22 15.80 3.85
C TRP A 414 -4.75 14.94 4.99
N ASP A 415 -4.38 13.66 5.00
CA ASP A 415 -4.86 12.68 5.97
C ASP A 415 -3.89 11.50 6.11
N ALA A 416 -4.18 10.66 7.10
CA ALA A 416 -3.60 9.34 7.24
C ALA A 416 -4.66 8.33 7.68
N VAL A 417 -4.48 7.07 7.29
CA VAL A 417 -5.33 5.96 7.71
C VAL A 417 -4.69 5.29 8.92
N LEU A 418 -5.27 5.51 10.09
CA LEU A 418 -4.75 5.08 11.38
C LEU A 418 -5.67 4.06 12.05
N PRO A 419 -5.13 3.13 12.86
CA PRO A 419 -5.94 2.27 13.71
C PRO A 419 -6.83 3.08 14.67
N ALA A 420 -8.07 2.67 14.87
CA ALA A 420 -9.06 3.38 15.71
C ALA A 420 -8.55 3.71 17.13
N GLY A 421 -7.74 2.83 17.73
CA GLY A 421 -7.16 3.06 19.06
C GLY A 421 -6.22 4.26 19.16
N LEU A 422 -5.65 4.74 18.04
CA LEU A 422 -4.79 5.94 18.00
C LEU A 422 -5.57 7.23 17.73
N GLY A 423 -6.76 7.17 17.15
CA GLY A 423 -7.60 8.33 16.90
C GLY A 423 -8.01 9.05 18.20
N ASN A 424 -8.25 8.29 19.26
CA ASN A 424 -8.63 8.84 20.57
C ASN A 424 -7.51 9.67 21.22
N ASP A 425 -6.24 9.33 20.99
CA ASP A 425 -5.08 10.06 21.53
C ASP A 425 -4.89 11.44 20.88
N ILE A 426 -5.47 11.65 19.72
CA ILE A 426 -5.32 12.88 18.94
C ILE A 426 -6.46 13.86 19.26
N GLY A 427 -7.53 13.40 19.91
CA GLY A 427 -8.67 14.23 20.33
C GLY A 427 -9.66 14.54 19.20
N PHE A 428 -9.90 13.57 18.32
CA PHE A 428 -10.93 13.59 17.28
C PHE A 428 -12.17 12.80 17.71
#